data_c0c6b043861f1c02c96bfbb7eab25b6e
#
_entry.id   c0c6b043861f1c02c96bfbb7eab25b6e
#
_cell.length_a   1.000
_cell.length_b   1.000
_cell.length_c   1.000
_cell.angle_alpha   90.00
_cell.angle_beta   90.00
_cell.angle_gamma   90.00
#
_symmetry.space_group_name_H-M   'P 1'
#
loop_
_entity.id
_entity.type
_entity.pdbx_description
1 polymer ?
#
loop_
_entity_poly.entity_id
_entity_poly.type
_entity_poly.pdbx_seq_one_letter_code
_entity_poly.pdbx_strand_id
1 'polypeptide(L)'
;NSEYPQPYNWGYDGWADDNCLSDLEVRVRVYDDCSGEDLPGNAPPGAVKLIERRFTARDNQEGFNPSVCTQRIWVVDFDPFYITDNTCFNSNPNDGVIWPCDILITNCPDDFTNTGEPQIFADACSLIGVTFEDTRFEFADNACYKILREWKVIDWCQYDNFTGYGLWSYTQVIKVHDEDAAEFLSC
;
A
#
# COMPACT_ATOMS: atom_id res chain seq x y z
N ASN A 1 22.21 13.07 -12.11
CA ASN A 1 21.09 12.39 -12.79
C ASN A 1 20.11 12.00 -11.70
N SER A 2 19.11 12.85 -11.44
CA SER A 2 18.06 12.53 -10.49
C SER A 2 17.10 11.52 -11.15
N GLU A 3 16.76 10.44 -10.45
CA GLU A 3 15.73 9.48 -10.82
C GLU A 3 14.32 10.11 -10.82
N TYR A 4 14.22 11.37 -10.40
CA TYR A 4 12.95 12.08 -10.22
C TYR A 4 12.62 12.95 -11.45
N PRO A 5 11.31 13.21 -11.70
CA PRO A 5 10.87 14.00 -12.83
C PRO A 5 11.60 15.32 -12.94
N GLN A 6 11.85 15.70 -14.18
CA GLN A 6 12.53 16.96 -14.46
C GLN A 6 11.78 18.16 -13.83
N PRO A 7 12.50 19.21 -13.44
CA PRO A 7 11.96 20.37 -12.72
C PRO A 7 10.67 20.96 -13.28
N TYR A 8 10.49 21.02 -14.58
CA TYR A 8 9.31 21.60 -15.22
C TYR A 8 8.00 20.84 -15.03
N ASN A 9 8.04 19.62 -14.49
CA ASN A 9 6.84 18.86 -14.13
C ASN A 9 6.24 19.29 -12.78
N TRP A 10 7.00 20.08 -12.00
CA TRP A 10 6.65 20.48 -10.63
C TRP A 10 6.50 21.99 -10.46
N GLY A 11 6.32 22.73 -11.55
CA GLY A 11 6.24 24.17 -11.57
C GLY A 11 7.52 24.82 -12.08
N TYR A 12 7.62 26.15 -11.92
CA TYR A 12 8.77 26.90 -12.38
C TYR A 12 10.02 26.53 -11.60
N ASP A 13 11.11 26.30 -12.32
CA ASP A 13 12.43 26.16 -11.72
C ASP A 13 12.88 27.47 -11.09
N GLY A 14 13.69 27.36 -10.05
CA GLY A 14 14.40 28.50 -9.52
C GLY A 14 15.22 29.16 -10.63
N TRP A 15 15.14 30.48 -10.70
CA TRP A 15 15.90 31.29 -11.63
C TRP A 15 16.94 32.08 -10.85
N ALA A 16 18.17 32.03 -11.30
CA ALA A 16 19.26 32.77 -10.70
C ALA A 16 19.98 33.56 -11.79
N ASP A 17 20.27 34.83 -11.53
CA ASP A 17 20.99 35.73 -12.40
C ASP A 17 22.06 36.45 -11.60
N ASP A 18 23.26 36.48 -12.15
CA ASP A 18 24.39 37.24 -11.66
C ASP A 18 25.36 37.49 -12.83
N ASN A 19 26.02 38.64 -12.85
CA ASN A 19 27.02 38.95 -13.88
C ASN A 19 28.26 38.05 -13.86
N CYS A 20 28.47 37.29 -12.78
CA CYS A 20 29.56 36.36 -12.59
C CYS A 20 29.08 34.91 -12.30
N LEU A 21 27.80 34.62 -12.54
CA LEU A 21 27.24 33.29 -12.26
C LEU A 21 27.89 32.22 -13.14
N SER A 22 28.49 31.23 -12.53
CA SER A 22 29.16 30.12 -13.23
C SER A 22 28.46 28.78 -13.10
N ASP A 23 27.69 28.56 -12.03
CA ASP A 23 27.16 27.23 -11.77
C ASP A 23 25.87 27.25 -10.93
N LEU A 24 24.92 26.39 -11.31
CA LEU A 24 23.70 26.14 -10.58
C LEU A 24 23.65 24.65 -10.21
N GLU A 25 23.77 24.35 -8.94
CA GLU A 25 23.62 23.00 -8.40
C GLU A 25 22.22 22.80 -7.85
N VAL A 26 21.57 21.68 -8.23
CA VAL A 26 20.28 21.26 -7.67
C VAL A 26 20.47 19.92 -6.95
N ARG A 27 20.13 19.88 -5.66
CA ARG A 27 20.06 18.63 -4.88
C ARG A 27 18.62 18.34 -4.54
N VAL A 28 18.22 17.08 -4.71
CA VAL A 28 16.87 16.60 -4.39
C VAL A 28 16.96 15.62 -3.23
N ARG A 29 16.12 15.82 -2.22
CA ARG A 29 15.88 14.86 -1.15
C ARG A 29 14.38 14.54 -1.12
N VAL A 30 14.07 13.26 -0.91
CA VAL A 30 12.70 12.78 -0.78
C VAL A 30 12.55 12.19 0.60
N TYR A 31 11.51 12.59 1.30
CA TYR A 31 11.01 11.97 2.52
C TYR A 31 9.72 11.25 2.13
N ASP A 32 9.64 9.98 2.42
CA ASP A 32 8.53 9.13 2.00
C ASP A 32 8.03 8.35 3.21
N ASP A 33 6.82 8.68 3.67
CA ASP A 33 6.21 8.07 4.85
C ASP A 33 6.01 6.55 4.65
N CYS A 34 5.67 6.14 3.43
CA CYS A 34 5.54 4.72 3.06
C CYS A 34 6.86 3.94 3.19
N SER A 35 8.02 4.61 3.13
CA SER A 35 9.34 3.97 3.30
C SER A 35 9.82 3.93 4.76
N GLY A 36 9.03 4.47 5.69
CA GLY A 36 9.37 4.58 7.11
C GLY A 36 10.31 5.74 7.44
N GLU A 37 10.46 6.72 6.54
CA GLU A 37 11.11 8.00 6.83
C GLU A 37 10.06 8.98 7.39
N ASP A 38 10.25 9.42 8.62
CA ASP A 38 9.36 10.41 9.23
C ASP A 38 9.32 11.70 8.41
N LEU A 39 8.12 12.16 8.10
CA LEU A 39 7.92 13.48 7.51
C LEU A 39 8.27 14.58 8.52
N PRO A 40 8.83 15.74 8.08
CA PRO A 40 9.08 16.87 8.97
C PRO A 40 7.81 17.31 9.71
N GLY A 41 7.95 17.70 10.98
CA GLY A 41 6.83 18.02 11.88
C GLY A 41 5.92 19.19 11.45
N ASN A 42 6.20 19.83 10.31
CA ASN A 42 5.35 20.84 9.68
C ASN A 42 4.61 20.31 8.44
N ALA A 43 4.51 18.99 8.29
CA ALA A 43 3.75 18.37 7.21
C ALA A 43 2.26 18.78 7.27
N PRO A 44 1.63 19.09 6.13
CA PRO A 44 0.20 19.31 6.09
C PRO A 44 -0.55 17.99 6.39
N PRO A 45 -1.79 18.06 6.92
CA PRO A 45 -2.60 16.87 7.13
C PRO A 45 -2.76 16.03 5.85
N GLY A 46 -2.61 14.71 5.94
CA GLY A 46 -2.70 13.80 4.81
C GLY A 46 -1.46 13.80 3.89
N ALA A 47 -0.37 14.47 4.28
CA ALA A 47 0.88 14.37 3.53
C ALA A 47 1.48 12.98 3.67
N VAL A 48 1.85 12.39 2.53
CA VAL A 48 2.48 11.06 2.44
C VAL A 48 3.94 11.16 1.96
N LYS A 49 4.31 12.30 1.36
CA LYS A 49 5.65 12.50 0.83
C LYS A 49 6.04 13.98 0.79
N LEU A 50 7.33 14.27 1.06
CA LEU A 50 7.94 15.57 0.83
C LEU A 50 9.11 15.44 -0.16
N ILE A 51 9.06 16.21 -1.23
CA ILE A 51 10.19 16.39 -2.14
C ILE A 51 10.82 17.76 -1.84
N GLU A 52 12.04 17.74 -1.30
CA GLU A 52 12.80 18.97 -1.04
C GLU A 52 13.86 19.15 -2.14
N ARG A 53 13.81 20.27 -2.84
CA ARG A 53 14.76 20.63 -3.88
C ARG A 53 15.56 21.84 -3.39
N ARG A 54 16.86 21.64 -3.23
CA ARG A 54 17.80 22.69 -2.82
C ARG A 54 18.60 23.18 -4.02
N PHE A 55 18.39 24.42 -4.38
CA PHE A 55 19.12 25.12 -5.43
C PHE A 55 20.27 25.89 -4.80
N THR A 56 21.47 25.75 -5.34
CA THR A 56 22.65 26.49 -4.90
C THR A 56 23.27 27.19 -6.12
N ALA A 57 23.21 28.50 -6.14
CA ALA A 57 23.91 29.33 -7.13
C ALA A 57 25.27 29.73 -6.55
N ARG A 58 26.32 29.67 -7.36
CA ARG A 58 27.69 30.05 -6.98
C ARG A 58 28.24 31.01 -7.99
N ASP A 59 28.90 32.07 -7.53
CA ASP A 59 29.69 32.93 -8.38
C ASP A 59 31.11 32.35 -8.61
N ASN A 60 31.82 32.87 -9.61
CA ASN A 60 33.16 32.42 -9.99
C ASN A 60 34.28 33.18 -9.24
N GLN A 61 33.95 33.98 -8.23
CA GLN A 61 34.92 34.79 -7.51
C GLN A 61 35.69 33.97 -6.45
N GLU A 62 36.92 34.31 -6.17
CA GLU A 62 37.66 33.80 -5.03
C GLU A 62 36.94 34.18 -3.74
N GLY A 63 36.33 33.22 -3.06
CA GLY A 63 35.60 33.42 -1.79
C GLY A 63 34.22 32.75 -1.75
N PHE A 64 33.71 32.23 -2.88
CA PHE A 64 32.47 31.47 -2.99
C PHE A 64 31.33 32.00 -2.10
N ASN A 65 30.53 32.89 -2.65
CA ASN A 65 29.30 33.35 -2.00
C ASN A 65 28.10 32.54 -2.50
N PRO A 66 27.76 31.38 -1.89
CA PRO A 66 26.63 30.59 -2.36
C PRO A 66 25.31 31.26 -1.94
N SER A 67 24.42 31.44 -2.88
CA SER A 67 23.00 31.73 -2.61
C SER A 67 22.22 30.43 -2.65
N VAL A 68 21.37 30.21 -1.65
CA VAL A 68 20.61 28.95 -1.52
C VAL A 68 19.13 29.24 -1.46
N CYS A 69 18.36 28.54 -2.30
CA CYS A 69 16.90 28.51 -2.26
C CYS A 69 16.43 27.07 -2.06
N THR A 70 15.40 26.86 -1.26
CA THR A 70 14.80 25.54 -1.04
C THR A 70 13.32 25.57 -1.43
N GLN A 71 12.97 24.71 -2.38
CA GLN A 71 11.59 24.44 -2.75
C GLN A 71 11.12 23.17 -2.04
N ARG A 72 9.92 23.21 -1.43
CA ARG A 72 9.26 22.06 -0.82
C ARG A 72 7.99 21.75 -1.57
N ILE A 73 7.83 20.50 -2.00
CA ILE A 73 6.67 19.98 -2.71
C ILE A 73 6.09 18.87 -1.84
N TRP A 74 4.90 19.12 -1.29
CA TRP A 74 4.16 18.13 -0.52
C TRP A 74 3.26 17.34 -1.45
N VAL A 75 3.32 16.02 -1.35
CA VAL A 75 2.33 15.11 -1.92
C VAL A 75 1.34 14.78 -0.82
N VAL A 76 0.08 15.05 -1.08
CA VAL A 76 -1.01 14.87 -0.11
C VAL A 76 -1.98 13.86 -0.70
N ASP A 77 -2.29 12.84 0.07
CA ASP A 77 -3.35 11.90 -0.25
C ASP A 77 -4.68 12.45 0.28
N PHE A 78 -5.63 12.67 -0.63
CA PHE A 78 -6.98 13.16 -0.30
C PHE A 78 -8.03 12.05 -0.24
N ASP A 79 -7.70 10.85 -0.68
CA ASP A 79 -8.60 9.69 -0.71
C ASP A 79 -7.84 8.42 -0.30
N PRO A 80 -7.43 8.34 0.98
CA PRO A 80 -6.63 7.22 1.46
C PRO A 80 -7.38 5.91 1.33
N PHE A 81 -6.65 4.84 1.06
CA PHE A 81 -7.20 3.49 1.00
C PHE A 81 -7.98 3.16 2.28
N TYR A 82 -9.22 2.73 2.12
CA TYR A 82 -10.09 2.41 3.25
C TYR A 82 -11.04 1.25 2.91
N ILE A 83 -11.41 0.48 3.92
CA ILE A 83 -12.34 -0.64 3.81
C ILE A 83 -13.50 -0.38 4.77
N THR A 84 -14.70 -0.15 4.24
CA THR A 84 -15.92 0.11 5.01
C THR A 84 -16.78 -1.11 5.19
N ASP A 85 -16.75 -2.04 4.24
CA ASP A 85 -17.62 -3.21 4.21
C ASP A 85 -16.80 -4.50 4.23
N ASN A 86 -16.96 -5.27 5.30
CA ASN A 86 -16.35 -6.58 5.50
C ASN A 86 -17.23 -7.72 4.97
N THR A 87 -17.94 -7.50 3.87
CA THR A 87 -18.73 -8.54 3.22
C THR A 87 -18.18 -8.88 1.83
N CYS A 88 -18.41 -10.10 1.39
CA CYS A 88 -18.04 -10.53 0.04
C CYS A 88 -19.00 -10.00 -1.05
N PHE A 89 -20.09 -9.37 -0.67
CA PHE A 89 -21.08 -8.78 -1.58
C PHE A 89 -20.97 -7.25 -1.64
N ASN A 90 -19.82 -6.74 -1.26
CA ASN A 90 -19.57 -5.31 -1.30
C ASN A 90 -19.77 -4.77 -2.73
N SER A 91 -20.72 -3.86 -2.87
CA SER A 91 -21.02 -3.15 -4.12
C SER A 91 -20.62 -1.68 -4.09
N ASN A 92 -19.93 -1.25 -3.02
CA ASN A 92 -19.44 0.11 -2.91
C ASN A 92 -18.21 0.31 -3.82
N PRO A 93 -18.30 1.09 -4.90
CA PRO A 93 -17.18 1.26 -5.83
C PRO A 93 -16.01 2.06 -5.22
N ASN A 94 -16.23 2.70 -4.06
CA ASN A 94 -15.21 3.48 -3.35
C ASN A 94 -14.55 2.68 -2.21
N ASP A 95 -14.88 1.39 -2.07
CA ASP A 95 -14.24 0.55 -1.08
C ASP A 95 -12.97 -0.09 -1.64
N GLY A 96 -11.90 -0.05 -0.87
CA GLY A 96 -10.59 -0.49 -1.29
C GLY A 96 -10.45 -1.99 -1.51
N VAL A 97 -11.43 -2.82 -1.05
CA VAL A 97 -11.39 -4.28 -1.20
C VAL A 97 -12.76 -4.89 -1.46
N ILE A 98 -12.79 -5.95 -2.28
CA ILE A 98 -13.88 -6.92 -2.31
C ILE A 98 -13.33 -8.24 -1.78
N TRP A 99 -13.88 -8.69 -0.64
CA TRP A 99 -13.48 -9.93 0.00
C TRP A 99 -14.02 -11.17 -0.74
N PRO A 100 -13.27 -12.29 -0.73
CA PRO A 100 -13.78 -13.56 -1.28
C PRO A 100 -14.93 -14.10 -0.42
N CYS A 101 -15.97 -14.61 -1.08
CA CYS A 101 -17.10 -15.20 -0.37
C CYS A 101 -16.75 -16.57 0.22
N ASP A 102 -17.56 -16.99 1.20
CA ASP A 102 -17.55 -18.36 1.69
C ASP A 102 -17.81 -19.33 0.55
N ILE A 103 -17.14 -20.48 0.59
CA ILE A 103 -17.25 -21.48 -0.48
C ILE A 103 -17.53 -22.86 0.09
N LEU A 104 -18.36 -23.63 -0.62
CA LEU A 104 -18.55 -25.05 -0.41
C LEU A 104 -17.85 -25.80 -1.55
N ILE A 105 -16.93 -26.67 -1.20
CA ILE A 105 -16.20 -27.53 -2.13
C ILE A 105 -16.74 -28.95 -1.97
N THR A 106 -17.20 -29.54 -3.06
CA THR A 106 -17.55 -30.95 -3.15
C THR A 106 -16.35 -31.70 -3.72
N ASN A 107 -16.01 -32.83 -3.16
CA ASN A 107 -14.80 -33.62 -3.32
C ASN A 107 -13.62 -33.08 -2.49
N CYS A 108 -12.70 -33.94 -2.14
CA CYS A 108 -11.54 -33.61 -1.31
C CYS A 108 -10.39 -33.07 -2.19
N PRO A 109 -10.25 -31.74 -2.37
CA PRO A 109 -9.17 -31.21 -3.16
C PRO A 109 -7.82 -31.33 -2.43
N ASP A 110 -6.75 -31.49 -3.20
CA ASP A 110 -5.39 -31.50 -2.67
C ASP A 110 -4.87 -30.09 -2.36
N ASP A 111 -5.48 -29.07 -2.96
CA ASP A 111 -5.13 -27.66 -2.74
C ASP A 111 -6.37 -26.75 -2.65
N PHE A 112 -6.18 -25.54 -2.11
CA PHE A 112 -7.21 -24.53 -1.91
C PHE A 112 -6.89 -23.21 -2.61
N THR A 113 -6.09 -23.26 -3.69
CA THR A 113 -5.69 -22.07 -4.44
C THR A 113 -6.85 -21.40 -5.17
N ASN A 114 -7.87 -22.16 -5.54
CA ASN A 114 -9.04 -21.68 -6.30
C ASN A 114 -10.23 -21.25 -5.41
N THR A 115 -9.99 -20.87 -4.15
CA THR A 115 -11.06 -20.46 -3.22
C THR A 115 -11.38 -18.96 -3.26
N GLY A 116 -10.77 -18.20 -4.18
CA GLY A 116 -10.89 -16.76 -4.33
C GLY A 116 -9.83 -16.03 -3.53
N GLU A 117 -9.59 -14.78 -3.94
CA GLU A 117 -8.64 -13.85 -3.34
C GLU A 117 -9.30 -12.48 -3.18
N PRO A 118 -8.87 -11.63 -2.23
CA PRO A 118 -9.31 -10.25 -2.14
C PRO A 118 -8.99 -9.48 -3.41
N GLN A 119 -9.96 -8.77 -3.96
CA GLN A 119 -9.74 -7.85 -5.08
C GLN A 119 -9.45 -6.47 -4.49
N ILE A 120 -8.26 -5.94 -4.79
CA ILE A 120 -7.76 -4.68 -4.22
C ILE A 120 -7.92 -3.55 -5.24
N PHE A 121 -8.46 -2.41 -4.77
CA PHE A 121 -8.64 -1.18 -5.52
C PHE A 121 -7.88 -0.07 -4.81
N ALA A 122 -6.58 0.00 -5.05
CA ALA A 122 -5.69 0.98 -4.46
C ALA A 122 -5.19 1.98 -5.51
N ASP A 123 -4.89 3.18 -5.10
CA ASP A 123 -4.28 4.20 -5.93
C ASP A 123 -2.74 4.17 -5.86
N ALA A 124 -2.09 5.16 -6.48
CA ALA A 124 -0.63 5.26 -6.51
C ALA A 124 -0.01 5.76 -5.18
N CYS A 125 -0.86 6.20 -4.23
CA CYS A 125 -0.41 6.68 -2.92
C CYS A 125 -0.41 5.57 -1.85
N SER A 126 -1.01 4.41 -2.14
CA SER A 126 -1.13 3.28 -1.23
C SER A 126 -0.07 2.21 -1.50
N LEU A 127 0.43 1.57 -0.45
CA LEU A 127 1.33 0.42 -0.52
C LEU A 127 0.69 -0.80 0.16
N ILE A 128 -0.06 -1.57 -0.62
CA ILE A 128 -0.91 -2.64 -0.09
C ILE A 128 -0.16 -3.97 -0.02
N GLY A 129 -0.19 -4.59 1.16
CA GLY A 129 0.20 -5.98 1.38
C GLY A 129 -1.02 -6.84 1.67
N VAL A 130 -1.05 -8.05 1.11
CA VAL A 130 -2.11 -9.04 1.36
C VAL A 130 -1.48 -10.35 1.83
N THR A 131 -2.04 -10.94 2.88
CA THR A 131 -1.65 -12.26 3.37
C THR A 131 -2.84 -12.99 3.94
N PHE A 132 -2.71 -14.30 4.17
CA PHE A 132 -3.72 -15.09 4.87
C PHE A 132 -3.09 -16.16 5.76
N GLU A 133 -3.90 -16.65 6.70
CA GLU A 133 -3.60 -17.80 7.57
C GLU A 133 -4.79 -18.74 7.60
N ASP A 134 -4.54 -20.05 7.43
CA ASP A 134 -5.56 -21.08 7.42
C ASP A 134 -5.59 -21.85 8.76
N THR A 135 -6.78 -21.94 9.36
CA THR A 135 -7.05 -22.81 10.51
C THR A 135 -8.03 -23.89 10.11
N ARG A 136 -7.61 -25.16 10.16
CA ARG A 136 -8.44 -26.32 9.80
C ARG A 136 -9.13 -26.90 11.04
N PHE A 137 -10.43 -27.18 10.90
CA PHE A 137 -11.30 -27.79 11.89
C PHE A 137 -11.84 -29.10 11.35
N GLU A 138 -11.46 -30.21 12.01
CA GLU A 138 -12.03 -31.51 11.77
C GLU A 138 -13.40 -31.65 12.49
N PHE A 139 -14.22 -32.58 12.05
CA PHE A 139 -15.54 -32.85 12.64
C PHE A 139 -16.51 -31.67 12.66
N ALA A 140 -16.53 -30.87 11.59
CA ALA A 140 -17.52 -29.83 11.43
C ALA A 140 -18.87 -30.37 10.98
N ASP A 141 -19.99 -29.84 11.53
CA ASP A 141 -21.34 -30.24 11.13
C ASP A 141 -21.56 -30.06 9.62
N ASN A 142 -22.05 -31.12 8.96
CA ASN A 142 -22.33 -31.17 7.52
C ASN A 142 -21.12 -30.83 6.64
N ALA A 143 -19.91 -31.20 7.08
CA ALA A 143 -18.69 -31.09 6.30
C ALA A 143 -17.67 -32.12 6.80
N CYS A 144 -16.78 -32.63 5.92
CA CYS A 144 -15.64 -33.44 6.31
C CYS A 144 -14.69 -32.64 7.19
N TYR A 145 -14.48 -31.40 6.81
CA TYR A 145 -13.76 -30.40 7.61
C TYR A 145 -14.09 -28.97 7.11
N LYS A 146 -13.72 -27.99 7.92
CA LYS A 146 -13.80 -26.58 7.58
C LYS A 146 -12.43 -25.95 7.70
N ILE A 147 -12.14 -25.00 6.81
CA ILE A 147 -11.01 -24.11 6.93
C ILE A 147 -11.55 -22.71 7.18
N LEU A 148 -11.05 -22.06 8.22
CA LEU A 148 -11.20 -20.63 8.43
C LEU A 148 -9.94 -19.97 7.89
N ARG A 149 -10.08 -19.24 6.79
CA ARG A 149 -9.01 -18.46 6.19
C ARG A 149 -9.12 -17.04 6.67
N GLU A 150 -8.19 -16.62 7.53
CA GLU A 150 -8.10 -15.24 7.98
C GLU A 150 -7.25 -14.44 7.00
N TRP A 151 -7.89 -13.63 6.19
CA TRP A 151 -7.25 -12.66 5.31
C TRP A 151 -6.82 -11.42 6.09
N LYS A 152 -5.64 -10.88 5.75
CA LYS A 152 -5.15 -9.60 6.27
C LYS A 152 -4.71 -8.74 5.11
N VAL A 153 -5.21 -7.51 5.09
CA VAL A 153 -4.83 -6.44 4.14
C VAL A 153 -4.24 -5.32 4.95
N ILE A 154 -3.04 -4.88 4.59
CA ILE A 154 -2.33 -3.78 5.24
C ILE A 154 -1.98 -2.72 4.20
N ASP A 155 -2.21 -1.47 4.53
CA ASP A 155 -1.62 -0.35 3.81
C ASP A 155 -0.44 0.21 4.62
N TRP A 156 0.76 -0.04 4.15
CA TRP A 156 1.99 0.37 4.82
C TRP A 156 2.16 1.89 4.92
N CYS A 157 1.50 2.65 4.05
CA CYS A 157 1.52 4.12 4.09
C CYS A 157 0.69 4.70 5.23
N GLN A 158 -0.27 3.92 5.75
CA GLN A 158 -1.18 4.34 6.81
C GLN A 158 -1.02 3.51 8.10
N TYR A 159 -0.24 2.43 8.05
CA TYR A 159 -0.17 1.49 9.15
C TYR A 159 0.45 2.09 10.41
N ASP A 160 -0.32 2.08 11.48
CA ASP A 160 0.11 2.45 12.82
C ASP A 160 0.05 1.22 13.74
N ASN A 161 1.20 0.77 14.21
CA ASN A 161 1.32 -0.41 15.08
C ASN A 161 0.74 -0.23 16.48
N PHE A 162 0.48 1.00 16.93
CA PHE A 162 -0.11 1.27 18.25
C PHE A 162 -1.62 1.22 18.21
N THR A 163 -2.23 1.72 17.15
CA THR A 163 -3.69 1.79 16.98
C THR A 163 -4.25 0.65 16.13
N GLY A 164 -3.41 0.00 15.31
CA GLY A 164 -3.82 -0.96 14.30
C GLY A 164 -4.51 -0.32 13.09
N TYR A 165 -4.46 1.01 12.96
CA TYR A 165 -4.97 1.71 11.79
C TYR A 165 -4.20 1.27 10.54
N GLY A 166 -4.88 1.15 9.40
CA GLY A 166 -4.27 0.67 8.16
C GLY A 166 -4.12 -0.85 8.05
N LEU A 167 -4.70 -1.62 9.02
CA LEU A 167 -4.77 -3.08 8.98
C LEU A 167 -6.22 -3.53 9.05
N TRP A 168 -6.65 -4.33 8.07
CA TRP A 168 -7.99 -4.91 8.00
C TRP A 168 -7.92 -6.43 7.93
N SER A 169 -8.90 -7.10 8.50
CA SER A 169 -9.01 -8.55 8.47
C SER A 169 -10.41 -9.00 8.07
N TYR A 170 -10.47 -10.17 7.42
CA TYR A 170 -11.69 -10.82 7.01
C TYR A 170 -11.54 -12.34 7.14
N THR A 171 -12.58 -13.02 7.62
CA THR A 171 -12.58 -14.48 7.73
C THR A 171 -13.49 -15.08 6.66
N GLN A 172 -12.88 -15.82 5.75
CA GLN A 172 -13.56 -16.65 4.76
C GLN A 172 -13.75 -18.07 5.33
N VAL A 173 -14.94 -18.64 5.16
CA VAL A 173 -15.22 -20.02 5.53
C VAL A 173 -15.20 -20.91 4.29
N ILE A 174 -14.28 -21.87 4.28
CA ILE A 174 -14.17 -22.88 3.23
C ILE A 174 -14.67 -24.20 3.84
N LYS A 175 -15.82 -24.69 3.34
CA LYS A 175 -16.38 -25.98 3.75
C LYS A 175 -16.03 -27.03 2.71
N VAL A 176 -15.51 -28.15 3.15
CA VAL A 176 -15.26 -29.33 2.30
C VAL A 176 -16.25 -30.42 2.64
N HIS A 177 -17.04 -30.78 1.65
CA HIS A 177 -18.07 -31.84 1.78
C HIS A 177 -17.72 -32.98 0.82
N ASP A 178 -17.74 -34.18 1.33
CA ASP A 178 -17.58 -35.41 0.53
C ASP A 178 -18.97 -36.01 0.36
N GLU A 179 -19.42 -36.15 -0.87
CA GLU A 179 -20.68 -36.75 -1.23
C GLU A 179 -20.54 -38.27 -1.53
N ASP A 180 -19.29 -38.71 -1.68
CA ASP A 180 -19.02 -40.13 -1.99
C ASP A 180 -19.08 -40.99 -0.73
N ALA A 181 -19.84 -42.05 -0.80
CA ALA A 181 -19.89 -43.02 0.27
C ALA A 181 -18.59 -43.83 0.35
N ALA A 182 -18.13 -44.12 1.57
CA ALA A 182 -16.98 -44.99 1.74
C ALA A 182 -17.30 -46.38 1.16
N GLU A 183 -16.43 -46.88 0.28
CA GLU A 183 -16.55 -48.19 -0.34
C GLU A 183 -15.51 -49.15 0.23
N PHE A 184 -15.95 -50.40 0.46
CA PHE A 184 -15.02 -51.48 0.79
C PHE A 184 -14.31 -51.96 -0.49
N LEU A 185 -13.00 -51.83 -0.52
CA LEU A 185 -12.18 -52.30 -1.65
C LEU A 185 -12.04 -53.83 -1.69
N SER A 186 -12.27 -54.49 -0.54
CA SER A 186 -12.39 -55.95 -0.40
C SER A 186 -13.05 -56.31 0.93
N CYS A 187 -13.79 -57.43 0.98
CA CYS A 187 -14.27 -58.09 2.20
C CYS A 187 -13.52 -59.36 2.44
#